data_70e5b44a8d7d43afb84c1628357c6697
#
_entry.id   70e5b44a8d7d43afb84c1628357c6697
#
_cell.length_a   1.000
_cell.length_b   1.000
_cell.length_c   1.000
_cell.angle_alpha   90.00
_cell.angle_beta   90.00
_cell.angle_gamma   90.00
#
_symmetry.space_group_name_H-M   'P 1'
#
loop_
_entity.id
_entity.type
_entity.pdbx_description
1 polymer ?
#
loop_
_entity_poly.entity_id
_entity_poly.type
_entity_poly.pdbx_seq_one_letter_code
_entity_poly.pdbx_strand_id
1 'polypeptide(L)'
;MKIFYGWKMVFAAASLQFIQSMMLHQAFGAYVAVLIQEKQWSKTSVSGASAMMSMEAALIGPLLGWFLDRFGSRGVIKVGVIVFGIGFILMSQVDTLLSFYGAVVVIAIGSSMAGYFPLNVGVIQWFEKKRARALSMVGLGLALGGMFVPIIAWSIESIGWRETSFGCGVVAIVVGYPLACIFRRRPEDFGETVDGLGVKRTTAVDVAGAESSDKAEPEFTAKQALRTQAFWLLSAGHGVALIIVTAVNTHAINHMRISLGYSIAQAAFYITLMTGFQVIGVLLGGVLGDKLQKNRVAAVCMTMHMVGMLMLTYAIGPVMLVLFAVFHGLAWGIRGPFMQAIRADYFGRKSIGMILGLSAMLTAVGQVSGP
;
A
#
# COMPACT_ATOMS: atom_id res chain seq x y z
N MET A 1 -9.00 -24.59 18.24
CA MET A 1 -7.82 -23.68 18.30
C MET A 1 -8.31 -22.24 18.27
N LYS A 2 -7.94 -21.42 19.24
CA LYS A 2 -8.23 -19.97 19.18
C LYS A 2 -7.33 -19.36 18.10
N ILE A 3 -7.93 -18.69 17.10
CA ILE A 3 -7.17 -17.97 16.08
C ILE A 3 -6.45 -16.80 16.78
N PHE A 4 -5.14 -16.65 16.57
CA PHE A 4 -4.34 -15.54 17.06
C PHE A 4 -4.95 -14.20 16.62
N TYR A 5 -5.11 -13.26 17.54
CA TYR A 5 -5.84 -12.03 17.29
C TYR A 5 -5.22 -11.18 16.17
N GLY A 6 -3.90 -11.23 16.01
CA GLY A 6 -3.20 -10.55 14.92
C GLY A 6 -3.78 -10.86 13.53
N TRP A 7 -4.27 -12.10 13.28
CA TRP A 7 -4.89 -12.44 12.01
C TRP A 7 -6.25 -11.76 11.78
N LYS A 8 -6.99 -11.44 12.87
CA LYS A 8 -8.21 -10.63 12.77
C LYS A 8 -7.86 -9.20 12.33
N MET A 9 -6.75 -8.65 12.84
CA MET A 9 -6.26 -7.35 12.41
C MET A 9 -5.80 -7.35 10.95
N VAL A 10 -5.13 -8.43 10.49
CA VAL A 10 -4.74 -8.60 9.08
C VAL A 10 -5.97 -8.64 8.18
N PHE A 11 -7.01 -9.38 8.57
CA PHE A 11 -8.27 -9.40 7.82
C PHE A 11 -8.92 -8.02 7.75
N ALA A 12 -9.00 -7.30 8.88
CA ALA A 12 -9.54 -5.94 8.92
C ALA A 12 -8.72 -4.97 8.07
N ALA A 13 -7.38 -5.07 8.11
CA ALA A 13 -6.48 -4.28 7.29
C ALA A 13 -6.66 -4.55 5.79
N ALA A 14 -6.73 -5.83 5.40
CA ALA A 14 -6.97 -6.21 4.02
C ALA A 14 -8.33 -5.73 3.50
N SER A 15 -9.38 -5.81 4.33
CA SER A 15 -10.72 -5.33 4.00
C SER A 15 -10.77 -3.81 3.85
N LEU A 16 -10.12 -3.05 4.74
CA LEU A 16 -10.03 -1.58 4.62
C LEU A 16 -9.23 -1.19 3.36
N GLN A 17 -8.17 -1.91 3.07
CA GLN A 17 -7.35 -1.68 1.88
C GLN A 17 -8.13 -1.99 0.59
N PHE A 18 -8.96 -3.05 0.60
CA PHE A 18 -9.88 -3.40 -0.47
C PHE A 18 -10.89 -2.27 -0.74
N ILE A 19 -11.55 -1.78 0.33
CA ILE A 19 -12.54 -0.68 0.23
C ILE A 19 -11.89 0.57 -0.37
N GLN A 20 -10.73 1.00 0.13
CA GLN A 20 -10.04 2.18 -0.37
C GLN A 20 -9.57 2.02 -1.82
N SER A 21 -9.05 0.85 -2.17
CA SER A 21 -8.61 0.56 -3.54
C SER A 21 -9.77 0.61 -4.52
N MET A 22 -10.88 -0.04 -4.18
CA MET A 22 -12.08 -0.08 -5.01
C MET A 22 -12.71 1.31 -5.19
N MET A 23 -12.80 2.11 -4.11
CA MET A 23 -13.52 3.39 -4.13
C MET A 23 -12.67 4.57 -4.60
N LEU A 24 -11.35 4.56 -4.35
CA LEU A 24 -10.47 5.69 -4.62
C LEU A 24 -9.34 5.33 -5.57
N HIS A 25 -8.36 4.52 -5.13
CA HIS A 25 -7.08 4.43 -5.83
C HIS A 25 -7.21 3.97 -7.29
N GLN A 26 -8.11 3.06 -7.57
CA GLN A 26 -8.32 2.52 -8.91
C GLN A 26 -9.56 3.13 -9.61
N ALA A 27 -10.54 3.64 -8.85
CA ALA A 27 -11.76 4.21 -9.40
C ALA A 27 -11.68 5.73 -9.66
N PHE A 28 -10.64 6.42 -9.16
CA PHE A 28 -10.52 7.88 -9.29
C PHE A 28 -10.62 8.36 -10.74
N GLY A 29 -10.05 7.61 -11.68
CA GLY A 29 -10.14 7.90 -13.10
C GLY A 29 -11.57 7.92 -13.65
N ALA A 30 -12.48 7.09 -13.12
CA ALA A 30 -13.88 7.08 -13.52
C ALA A 30 -14.61 8.37 -13.08
N TYR A 31 -14.38 8.82 -11.84
CA TYR A 31 -14.90 10.11 -11.36
C TYR A 31 -14.36 11.29 -12.18
N VAL A 32 -13.05 11.29 -12.45
CA VAL A 32 -12.39 12.32 -13.29
C VAL A 32 -13.02 12.40 -14.66
N ALA A 33 -13.27 11.27 -15.32
CA ALA A 33 -13.84 11.23 -16.67
C ALA A 33 -15.25 11.85 -16.71
N VAL A 34 -16.12 11.51 -15.75
CA VAL A 34 -17.49 12.03 -15.67
C VAL A 34 -17.50 13.52 -15.31
N LEU A 35 -16.66 13.95 -14.38
CA LEU A 35 -16.57 15.38 -13.99
C LEU A 35 -16.08 16.26 -15.14
N ILE A 36 -15.10 15.81 -15.93
CA ILE A 36 -14.67 16.53 -17.14
C ILE A 36 -15.84 16.69 -18.11
N GLN A 37 -16.60 15.62 -18.32
CA GLN A 37 -17.71 15.62 -19.27
C GLN A 37 -18.91 16.45 -18.79
N GLU A 38 -19.32 16.32 -17.51
CA GLU A 38 -20.52 16.98 -16.98
C GLU A 38 -20.26 18.47 -16.64
N LYS A 39 -19.11 18.76 -16.00
CA LYS A 39 -18.77 20.11 -15.55
C LYS A 39 -17.98 20.94 -16.55
N GLN A 40 -17.57 20.33 -17.70
CA GLN A 40 -16.75 20.95 -18.74
C GLN A 40 -15.43 21.54 -18.19
N TRP A 41 -14.91 20.93 -17.10
CA TRP A 41 -13.62 21.35 -16.56
C TRP A 41 -12.46 20.85 -17.41
N SER A 42 -11.35 21.60 -17.44
CA SER A 42 -10.17 21.18 -18.19
C SER A 42 -9.56 19.89 -17.61
N LYS A 43 -9.03 19.03 -18.47
CA LYS A 43 -8.32 17.82 -18.02
C LYS A 43 -7.19 18.16 -17.05
N THR A 44 -6.45 19.24 -17.31
CA THR A 44 -5.35 19.71 -16.46
C THR A 44 -5.84 20.07 -15.06
N SER A 45 -6.95 20.81 -14.95
CA SER A 45 -7.52 21.18 -13.65
C SER A 45 -7.94 19.95 -12.86
N VAL A 46 -8.64 18.98 -13.46
CA VAL A 46 -9.09 17.79 -12.72
C VAL A 46 -7.93 16.85 -12.38
N SER A 47 -6.94 16.70 -13.28
CA SER A 47 -5.73 15.90 -13.02
C SER A 47 -4.83 16.49 -11.94
N GLY A 48 -4.90 17.81 -11.70
CA GLY A 48 -4.21 18.48 -10.60
C GLY A 48 -4.58 17.92 -9.21
N ALA A 49 -5.79 17.37 -9.07
CA ALA A 49 -6.21 16.69 -7.84
C ALA A 49 -5.37 15.45 -7.53
N SER A 50 -5.00 14.65 -8.54
CA SER A 50 -4.11 13.48 -8.34
C SER A 50 -2.71 13.90 -7.88
N ALA A 51 -2.18 14.98 -8.45
CA ALA A 51 -0.88 15.53 -8.03
C ALA A 51 -0.95 16.03 -6.57
N MET A 52 -2.06 16.68 -6.20
CA MET A 52 -2.27 17.16 -4.84
C MET A 52 -2.38 16.01 -3.82
N MET A 53 -3.06 14.91 -4.16
CA MET A 53 -3.10 13.70 -3.33
C MET A 53 -1.70 13.10 -3.13
N SER A 54 -0.88 13.04 -4.18
CA SER A 54 0.48 12.53 -4.10
C SER A 54 1.39 13.41 -3.23
N MET A 55 1.24 14.72 -3.35
CA MET A 55 1.98 15.70 -2.55
C MET A 55 1.56 15.65 -1.07
N GLU A 56 0.25 15.53 -0.79
CA GLU A 56 -0.29 15.35 0.55
C GLU A 56 0.32 14.10 1.21
N ALA A 57 0.27 12.95 0.55
CA ALA A 57 0.80 11.70 1.08
C ALA A 57 2.31 11.79 1.41
N ALA A 58 3.09 12.50 0.59
CA ALA A 58 4.50 12.76 0.84
C ALA A 58 4.76 13.62 2.07
N LEU A 59 3.98 14.70 2.24
CA LEU A 59 4.15 15.66 3.32
C LEU A 59 3.63 15.14 4.67
N ILE A 60 2.51 14.43 4.65
CA ILE A 60 1.86 13.92 5.87
C ILE A 60 2.60 12.70 6.46
N GLY A 61 3.39 11.98 5.68
CA GLY A 61 4.05 10.75 6.10
C GLY A 61 4.75 10.83 7.47
N PRO A 62 5.69 11.74 7.70
CA PRO A 62 6.39 11.85 9.00
C PRO A 62 5.47 12.26 10.14
N LEU A 63 4.54 13.19 9.90
CA LEU A 63 3.56 13.62 10.90
C LEU A 63 2.67 12.47 11.32
N LEU A 64 2.16 11.72 10.34
CA LEU A 64 1.34 10.54 10.57
C LEU A 64 2.14 9.44 11.30
N GLY A 65 3.41 9.26 10.92
CA GLY A 65 4.32 8.33 11.61
C GLY A 65 4.49 8.65 13.08
N TRP A 66 4.65 9.94 13.42
CA TRP A 66 4.72 10.40 14.80
C TRP A 66 3.41 10.14 15.57
N PHE A 67 2.26 10.40 14.95
CA PHE A 67 0.95 10.08 15.55
C PHE A 67 0.80 8.58 15.81
N LEU A 68 1.22 7.74 14.87
CA LEU A 68 1.14 6.28 14.99
C LEU A 68 2.02 5.75 16.12
N ASP A 69 3.25 6.24 16.25
CA ASP A 69 4.16 5.82 17.33
C ASP A 69 3.67 6.28 18.70
N ARG A 70 3.09 7.49 18.79
CA ARG A 70 2.64 8.07 20.06
C ARG A 70 1.29 7.54 20.51
N PHE A 71 0.30 7.50 19.63
CA PHE A 71 -1.10 7.20 19.97
C PHE A 71 -1.53 5.80 19.53
N GLY A 72 -0.71 5.12 18.72
CA GLY A 72 -1.03 3.83 18.12
C GLY A 72 -1.94 3.95 16.90
N SER A 73 -2.01 2.85 16.12
CA SER A 73 -2.73 2.81 14.85
C SER A 73 -4.25 2.88 14.99
N ARG A 74 -4.83 2.33 16.08
CA ARG A 74 -6.29 2.22 16.26
C ARG A 74 -7.03 3.55 16.16
N GLY A 75 -6.58 4.57 16.91
CA GLY A 75 -7.21 5.90 16.92
C GLY A 75 -7.11 6.58 15.57
N VAL A 76 -5.92 6.54 14.98
CA VAL A 76 -5.62 7.14 13.68
C VAL A 76 -6.48 6.53 12.57
N ILE A 77 -6.56 5.19 12.51
CA ILE A 77 -7.36 4.48 11.49
C ILE A 77 -8.85 4.80 11.66
N LYS A 78 -9.39 4.84 12.88
CA LYS A 78 -10.80 5.18 13.13
C LYS A 78 -11.16 6.57 12.63
N VAL A 79 -10.34 7.57 12.98
CA VAL A 79 -10.53 8.94 12.51
C VAL A 79 -10.38 9.00 10.99
N GLY A 80 -9.37 8.34 10.45
CA GLY A 80 -9.13 8.27 9.02
C GLY A 80 -10.31 7.72 8.22
N VAL A 81 -10.93 6.63 8.69
CA VAL A 81 -12.12 6.04 8.04
C VAL A 81 -13.30 7.02 8.01
N ILE A 82 -13.54 7.73 9.13
CA ILE A 82 -14.62 8.74 9.21
C ILE A 82 -14.30 9.89 8.24
N VAL A 83 -13.08 10.43 8.29
CA VAL A 83 -12.66 11.53 7.41
C VAL A 83 -12.73 11.13 5.94
N PHE A 84 -12.31 9.91 5.60
CA PHE A 84 -12.42 9.34 4.25
C PHE A 84 -13.86 9.28 3.76
N GLY A 85 -14.77 8.77 4.60
CA GLY A 85 -16.19 8.71 4.26
C GLY A 85 -16.84 10.10 4.14
N ILE A 86 -16.54 11.03 5.05
CA ILE A 86 -16.99 12.42 4.96
C ILE A 86 -16.48 13.06 3.65
N GLY A 87 -15.23 12.81 3.27
CA GLY A 87 -14.68 13.31 2.02
C GLY A 87 -15.46 12.86 0.80
N PHE A 88 -15.90 11.59 0.74
CA PHE A 88 -16.76 11.10 -0.33
C PHE A 88 -18.20 11.68 -0.26
N ILE A 89 -18.74 11.92 0.93
CA ILE A 89 -20.02 12.63 1.09
C ILE A 89 -19.90 14.08 0.59
N LEU A 90 -18.81 14.78 0.90
CA LEU A 90 -18.53 16.11 0.35
C LEU A 90 -18.35 16.06 -1.17
N MET A 91 -17.70 15.05 -1.69
CA MET A 91 -17.53 14.84 -3.13
C MET A 91 -18.88 14.76 -3.85
N SER A 92 -19.90 14.16 -3.24
CA SER A 92 -21.24 14.08 -3.82
C SER A 92 -21.93 15.44 -3.99
N GLN A 93 -21.46 16.47 -3.28
CA GLN A 93 -22.05 17.82 -3.26
C GLN A 93 -21.20 18.84 -4.04
N VAL A 94 -20.24 18.38 -4.82
CA VAL A 94 -19.31 19.24 -5.57
C VAL A 94 -20.01 19.91 -6.75
N ASP A 95 -19.93 21.24 -6.80
CA ASP A 95 -20.44 22.07 -7.92
C ASP A 95 -19.36 22.94 -8.57
N THR A 96 -18.34 23.30 -7.81
CA THR A 96 -17.22 24.15 -8.27
C THR A 96 -15.90 23.42 -8.20
N LEU A 97 -14.92 23.85 -8.98
CA LEU A 97 -13.57 23.29 -8.94
C LEU A 97 -12.93 23.43 -7.56
N LEU A 98 -13.22 24.51 -6.83
CA LEU A 98 -12.72 24.72 -5.47
C LEU A 98 -13.32 23.71 -4.49
N SER A 99 -14.65 23.44 -4.55
CA SER A 99 -15.29 22.43 -3.72
C SER A 99 -14.79 21.02 -4.06
N PHE A 100 -14.48 20.75 -5.33
CA PHE A 100 -13.85 19.49 -5.77
C PHE A 100 -12.49 19.30 -5.13
N TYR A 101 -11.59 20.28 -5.20
CA TYR A 101 -10.29 20.20 -4.55
C TYR A 101 -10.42 20.05 -3.02
N GLY A 102 -11.36 20.76 -2.40
CA GLY A 102 -11.64 20.63 -0.97
C GLY A 102 -12.06 19.20 -0.59
N ALA A 103 -12.99 18.61 -1.33
CA ALA A 103 -13.41 17.22 -1.12
C ALA A 103 -12.26 16.23 -1.31
N VAL A 104 -11.45 16.39 -2.37
CA VAL A 104 -10.28 15.55 -2.66
C VAL A 104 -9.24 15.63 -1.54
N VAL A 105 -8.98 16.82 -0.98
CA VAL A 105 -8.06 16.96 0.18
C VAL A 105 -8.58 16.17 1.38
N VAL A 106 -9.86 16.27 1.70
CA VAL A 106 -10.45 15.53 2.81
C VAL A 106 -10.37 14.02 2.57
N ILE A 107 -10.67 13.56 1.35
CA ILE A 107 -10.51 12.15 0.95
C ILE A 107 -9.06 11.70 1.10
N ALA A 108 -8.10 12.50 0.63
CA ALA A 108 -6.67 12.18 0.69
C ALA A 108 -6.19 12.04 2.14
N ILE A 109 -6.50 13.00 3.01
CA ILE A 109 -6.16 12.94 4.44
C ILE A 109 -6.78 11.69 5.08
N GLY A 110 -8.06 11.42 4.84
CA GLY A 110 -8.73 10.23 5.36
C GLY A 110 -8.08 8.94 4.86
N SER A 111 -7.75 8.88 3.57
CA SER A 111 -7.05 7.76 2.95
C SER A 111 -5.66 7.55 3.53
N SER A 112 -4.88 8.62 3.73
CA SER A 112 -3.57 8.54 4.37
C SER A 112 -3.65 8.04 5.81
N MET A 113 -4.66 8.46 6.59
CA MET A 113 -4.86 8.06 7.99
C MET A 113 -5.42 6.64 8.16
N ALA A 114 -6.15 6.10 7.19
CA ALA A 114 -6.75 4.76 7.27
C ALA A 114 -6.21 3.78 6.21
N GLY A 115 -5.20 4.18 5.43
CA GLY A 115 -4.67 3.42 4.30
C GLY A 115 -3.49 2.53 4.61
N TYR A 116 -2.75 2.20 3.56
CA TYR A 116 -1.67 1.22 3.57
C TYR A 116 -0.64 1.44 4.68
N PHE A 117 -0.24 2.67 4.91
CA PHE A 117 0.80 3.00 5.88
C PHE A 117 0.37 2.71 7.33
N PRO A 118 -0.71 3.31 7.91
CA PRO A 118 -1.12 3.04 9.27
C PRO A 118 -1.60 1.59 9.50
N LEU A 119 -2.19 0.95 8.49
CA LEU A 119 -2.59 -0.44 8.54
C LEU A 119 -1.38 -1.36 8.72
N ASN A 120 -0.32 -1.13 7.94
CA ASN A 120 0.93 -1.89 8.05
C ASN A 120 1.64 -1.65 9.39
N VAL A 121 1.70 -0.40 9.86
CA VAL A 121 2.26 -0.12 11.20
C VAL A 121 1.52 -0.90 12.28
N GLY A 122 0.17 -0.94 12.22
CA GLY A 122 -0.63 -1.72 13.16
C GLY A 122 -0.33 -3.22 13.10
N VAL A 123 -0.19 -3.78 11.90
CA VAL A 123 0.13 -5.22 11.71
C VAL A 123 1.56 -5.54 12.15
N ILE A 124 2.54 -4.69 11.86
CA ILE A 124 3.96 -4.87 12.24
C ILE A 124 4.11 -5.04 13.76
N GLN A 125 3.27 -4.38 14.57
CA GLN A 125 3.33 -4.50 16.03
C GLN A 125 2.97 -5.91 16.53
N TRP A 126 2.23 -6.70 15.76
CA TRP A 126 1.71 -8.01 16.14
C TRP A 126 2.48 -9.19 15.55
N PHE A 127 3.31 -8.95 14.52
CA PHE A 127 4.01 -10.01 13.80
C PHE A 127 5.52 -9.75 13.71
N GLU A 128 6.30 -10.82 13.90
CA GLU A 128 7.75 -10.85 13.74
C GLU A 128 8.14 -11.93 12.72
N LYS A 129 7.98 -13.22 13.07
CA LYS A 129 8.32 -14.35 12.21
C LYS A 129 7.40 -14.48 10.99
N LYS A 130 6.11 -14.09 11.12
CA LYS A 130 5.11 -14.14 10.06
C LYS A 130 4.80 -12.76 9.47
N ARG A 131 5.69 -11.79 9.67
CA ARG A 131 5.50 -10.37 9.29
C ARG A 131 5.29 -10.20 7.78
N ALA A 132 6.12 -10.85 6.95
CA ALA A 132 6.01 -10.75 5.51
C ALA A 132 4.67 -11.32 5.00
N ARG A 133 4.24 -12.45 5.52
CA ARG A 133 2.93 -13.04 5.19
C ARG A 133 1.77 -12.16 5.59
N ALA A 134 1.81 -11.59 6.80
CA ALA A 134 0.77 -10.71 7.30
C ALA A 134 0.64 -9.45 6.43
N LEU A 135 1.76 -8.80 6.09
CA LEU A 135 1.79 -7.61 5.23
C LEU A 135 1.40 -7.91 3.78
N SER A 136 1.75 -9.09 3.27
CA SER A 136 1.30 -9.53 1.93
C SER A 136 -0.21 -9.70 1.86
N MET A 137 -0.85 -10.23 2.91
CA MET A 137 -2.32 -10.33 2.95
C MET A 137 -2.99 -8.94 2.98
N VAL A 138 -2.38 -7.95 3.66
CA VAL A 138 -2.87 -6.56 3.57
C VAL A 138 -2.74 -6.03 2.14
N GLY A 139 -1.59 -6.26 1.49
CA GLY A 139 -1.36 -5.87 0.09
C GLY A 139 -2.30 -6.57 -0.90
N LEU A 140 -2.72 -7.81 -0.60
CA LEU A 140 -3.71 -8.53 -1.41
C LEU A 140 -5.07 -7.82 -1.41
N GLY A 141 -5.46 -7.21 -0.29
CA GLY A 141 -6.67 -6.37 -0.23
C GLY A 141 -6.63 -5.24 -1.25
N LEU A 142 -5.48 -4.55 -1.38
CA LEU A 142 -5.29 -3.50 -2.39
C LEU A 142 -5.48 -4.03 -3.81
N ALA A 143 -4.83 -5.16 -4.14
CA ALA A 143 -4.90 -5.75 -5.47
C ALA A 143 -6.32 -6.23 -5.82
N LEU A 144 -6.98 -6.91 -4.88
CA LEU A 144 -8.36 -7.37 -5.06
C LEU A 144 -9.35 -6.21 -5.23
N GLY A 145 -9.19 -5.12 -4.45
CA GLY A 145 -10.05 -3.94 -4.58
C GLY A 145 -10.04 -3.35 -6.00
N GLY A 146 -8.90 -3.37 -6.68
CA GLY A 146 -8.77 -2.95 -8.07
C GLY A 146 -9.63 -3.77 -9.05
N MET A 147 -9.83 -5.06 -8.78
CA MET A 147 -10.66 -5.93 -9.63
C MET A 147 -12.16 -5.59 -9.55
N PHE A 148 -12.59 -4.88 -8.51
CA PHE A 148 -13.98 -4.50 -8.28
C PHE A 148 -14.31 -3.07 -8.71
N VAL A 149 -13.38 -2.35 -9.31
CA VAL A 149 -13.61 -1.01 -9.91
C VAL A 149 -14.78 -0.99 -10.91
N PRO A 150 -15.02 -2.03 -11.74
CA PRO A 150 -16.19 -2.05 -12.62
C PRO A 150 -17.53 -1.84 -11.89
N ILE A 151 -17.64 -2.24 -10.62
CA ILE A 151 -18.86 -2.00 -9.81
C ILE A 151 -19.05 -0.49 -9.59
N ILE A 152 -17.97 0.25 -9.29
CA ILE A 152 -18.04 1.70 -9.11
C ILE A 152 -18.35 2.39 -10.43
N ALA A 153 -17.70 1.97 -11.53
CA ALA A 153 -17.97 2.50 -12.85
C ALA A 153 -19.43 2.28 -13.27
N TRP A 154 -19.92 1.06 -13.11
CA TRP A 154 -21.34 0.72 -13.35
C TRP A 154 -22.31 1.54 -12.48
N SER A 155 -21.98 1.73 -11.20
CA SER A 155 -22.78 2.56 -10.29
C SER A 155 -22.84 4.02 -10.79
N ILE A 156 -21.69 4.58 -11.19
CA ILE A 156 -21.61 5.94 -11.74
C ILE A 156 -22.48 6.09 -13.01
N GLU A 157 -22.47 5.09 -13.89
CA GLU A 157 -23.28 5.10 -15.11
C GLU A 157 -24.77 4.91 -14.84
N SER A 158 -25.14 4.11 -13.82
CA SER A 158 -26.52 3.70 -13.56
C SER A 158 -27.29 4.71 -12.71
N ILE A 159 -26.67 5.23 -11.64
CA ILE A 159 -27.34 6.11 -10.67
C ILE A 159 -26.68 7.49 -10.56
N GLY A 160 -25.57 7.71 -11.26
CA GLY A 160 -24.85 8.97 -11.23
C GLY A 160 -23.64 8.96 -10.25
N TRP A 161 -22.70 9.86 -10.49
CA TRP A 161 -21.47 9.97 -9.69
C TRP A 161 -21.72 10.56 -8.29
N ARG A 162 -22.76 11.41 -8.13
CA ARG A 162 -23.10 12.02 -6.85
C ARG A 162 -23.62 10.97 -5.86
N GLU A 163 -24.60 10.19 -6.27
CA GLU A 163 -25.23 9.11 -5.52
C GLU A 163 -24.19 8.01 -5.22
N THR A 164 -23.35 7.68 -6.20
CA THR A 164 -22.25 6.72 -6.02
C THR A 164 -21.24 7.24 -4.99
N SER A 165 -20.83 8.51 -5.07
CA SER A 165 -19.91 9.10 -4.09
C SER A 165 -20.52 9.11 -2.69
N PHE A 166 -21.79 9.52 -2.56
CA PHE A 166 -22.49 9.49 -1.27
C PHE A 166 -22.54 8.06 -0.70
N GLY A 167 -22.94 7.08 -1.52
CA GLY A 167 -22.98 5.67 -1.13
C GLY A 167 -21.60 5.13 -0.71
N CYS A 168 -20.54 5.48 -1.44
CA CYS A 168 -19.17 5.15 -1.06
C CYS A 168 -18.80 5.74 0.31
N GLY A 169 -19.15 6.99 0.59
CA GLY A 169 -18.93 7.63 1.88
C GLY A 169 -19.64 6.92 3.03
N VAL A 170 -20.92 6.57 2.84
CA VAL A 170 -21.69 5.82 3.84
C VAL A 170 -21.10 4.43 4.08
N VAL A 171 -20.80 3.68 3.01
CA VAL A 171 -20.19 2.34 3.11
C VAL A 171 -18.81 2.41 3.79
N ALA A 172 -18.00 3.39 3.46
CA ALA A 172 -16.70 3.58 4.11
C ALA A 172 -16.85 3.75 5.63
N ILE A 173 -17.84 4.52 6.11
CA ILE A 173 -18.07 4.72 7.53
C ILE A 173 -18.71 3.47 8.16
N VAL A 174 -19.82 2.98 7.61
CA VAL A 174 -20.62 1.90 8.21
C VAL A 174 -19.86 0.58 8.24
N VAL A 175 -19.11 0.25 7.19
CA VAL A 175 -18.32 -0.99 7.12
C VAL A 175 -16.90 -0.76 7.65
N GLY A 176 -16.27 0.35 7.28
CA GLY A 176 -14.88 0.61 7.65
C GLY A 176 -14.68 0.91 9.13
N TYR A 177 -15.60 1.62 9.80
CA TYR A 177 -15.45 1.94 11.22
C TYR A 177 -15.45 0.71 12.14
N PRO A 178 -16.37 -0.26 12.00
CA PRO A 178 -16.26 -1.53 12.72
C PRO A 178 -14.96 -2.29 12.49
N LEU A 179 -14.46 -2.32 11.24
CA LEU A 179 -13.18 -2.92 10.91
C LEU A 179 -12.02 -2.18 11.61
N ALA A 180 -12.05 -0.85 11.64
CA ALA A 180 -11.07 -0.04 12.38
C ALA A 180 -11.10 -0.30 13.89
N CYS A 181 -12.26 -0.69 14.45
CA CYS A 181 -12.38 -1.05 15.86
C CYS A 181 -11.65 -2.35 16.24
N ILE A 182 -11.39 -3.24 15.27
CA ILE A 182 -10.63 -4.49 15.47
C ILE A 182 -9.16 -4.20 15.80
N PHE A 183 -8.62 -3.07 15.37
CA PHE A 183 -7.21 -2.75 15.63
C PHE A 183 -6.93 -2.59 17.12
N ARG A 184 -5.79 -3.12 17.55
CA ARG A 184 -5.23 -3.01 18.89
C ARG A 184 -3.79 -2.54 18.80
N ARG A 185 -3.28 -1.87 19.86
CA ARG A 185 -1.97 -1.25 19.82
C ARG A 185 -0.85 -2.29 19.80
N ARG A 186 -0.74 -3.08 20.84
CA ARG A 186 0.31 -4.10 21.00
C ARG A 186 -0.29 -5.39 21.56
N PRO A 187 0.23 -6.57 21.22
CA PRO A 187 -0.25 -7.83 21.80
C PRO A 187 -0.03 -7.90 23.31
N GLU A 188 1.07 -7.33 23.80
CA GLU A 188 1.44 -7.35 25.22
C GLU A 188 0.40 -6.64 26.09
N ASP A 189 -0.24 -5.58 25.58
CA ASP A 189 -1.30 -4.83 26.28
C ASP A 189 -2.56 -5.70 26.54
N PHE A 190 -2.66 -6.86 25.88
CA PHE A 190 -3.79 -7.78 25.96
C PHE A 190 -3.41 -9.17 26.46
N GLY A 191 -2.21 -9.31 27.03
CA GLY A 191 -1.70 -10.60 27.53
C GLY A 191 -1.37 -11.62 26.43
N GLU A 192 -1.23 -11.15 25.18
CA GLU A 192 -0.80 -11.97 24.05
C GLU A 192 0.68 -11.70 23.73
N THR A 193 1.34 -12.66 23.10
CA THR A 193 2.71 -12.51 22.61
C THR A 193 2.71 -12.28 21.10
N VAL A 194 3.80 -11.70 20.60
CA VAL A 194 4.00 -11.54 19.15
C VAL A 194 3.92 -12.90 18.47
N ASP A 195 3.30 -12.95 17.30
CA ASP A 195 3.00 -14.18 16.51
C ASP A 195 2.10 -15.20 17.23
N GLY A 196 1.60 -14.91 18.43
CA GLY A 196 0.84 -15.85 19.28
C GLY A 196 1.66 -17.05 19.78
N LEU A 197 2.97 -16.89 19.88
CA LEU A 197 3.89 -17.95 20.28
C LEU A 197 3.91 -18.09 21.81
N GLY A 198 2.94 -18.11 22.57
CA GLY A 198 2.87 -18.27 24.03
C GLY A 198 4.13 -17.86 24.82
N VAL A 199 3.99 -17.30 25.98
CA VAL A 199 5.14 -17.07 26.88
C VAL A 199 5.78 -18.44 27.14
N LYS A 200 7.00 -18.68 26.67
CA LYS A 200 7.82 -19.75 27.25
C LYS A 200 7.94 -19.41 28.73
N ARG A 201 7.23 -20.13 29.58
CA ARG A 201 7.49 -20.12 31.01
C ARG A 201 8.94 -20.58 31.17
N THR A 202 9.84 -19.67 31.32
CA THR A 202 11.16 -19.92 31.87
C THR A 202 10.90 -20.37 33.33
N THR A 203 10.77 -21.67 33.53
CA THR A 203 10.92 -22.24 34.86
C THR A 203 12.35 -21.97 35.27
N ALA A 204 12.54 -21.56 36.53
CA ALA A 204 13.80 -21.11 37.14
C ALA A 204 14.96 -22.14 37.06
N VAL A 205 14.78 -23.24 36.35
CA VAL A 205 15.75 -24.34 36.22
C VAL A 205 16.57 -24.23 34.90
N ASP A 206 16.15 -23.39 33.93
CA ASP A 206 16.82 -23.29 32.62
C ASP A 206 17.94 -22.22 32.56
N VAL A 207 18.37 -21.68 33.74
CA VAL A 207 19.38 -20.59 33.82
C VAL A 207 20.83 -21.09 33.69
N ALA A 208 21.05 -22.38 33.65
CA ALA A 208 22.42 -22.95 33.56
C ALA A 208 22.57 -23.77 32.29
N GLY A 209 22.86 -23.13 31.14
CA GLY A 209 23.42 -23.84 29.99
C GLY A 209 22.79 -23.66 28.61
N ALA A 210 21.86 -22.77 28.38
CA ALA A 210 21.39 -22.46 27.04
C ALA A 210 21.73 -20.99 26.73
N GLU A 211 22.75 -20.77 25.92
CA GLU A 211 22.89 -19.54 25.13
C GLU A 211 21.66 -19.45 24.23
N SER A 212 20.57 -18.86 24.73
CA SER A 212 19.41 -18.53 23.92
C SER A 212 19.85 -17.42 22.98
N SER A 213 20.05 -17.75 21.72
CA SER A 213 20.26 -16.81 20.61
C SER A 213 18.94 -16.06 20.27
N ASP A 214 18.16 -15.69 21.27
CA ASP A 214 17.06 -14.73 21.15
C ASP A 214 17.71 -13.33 21.18
N LYS A 215 18.32 -12.93 20.04
CA LYS A 215 18.75 -11.55 19.85
C LYS A 215 17.51 -10.69 19.99
N ALA A 216 17.45 -9.90 21.06
CA ALA A 216 16.42 -8.88 21.23
C ALA A 216 16.27 -8.08 19.93
N GLU A 217 15.04 -7.86 19.47
CA GLU A 217 14.81 -7.01 18.28
C GLU A 217 15.53 -5.66 18.48
N PRO A 218 16.27 -5.16 17.47
CA PRO A 218 16.91 -3.86 17.58
C PRO A 218 15.83 -2.78 17.76
N GLU A 219 15.99 -1.91 18.73
CA GLU A 219 15.04 -0.82 19.01
C GLU A 219 15.66 0.53 18.64
N PHE A 220 15.59 0.91 17.40
CA PHE A 220 16.08 2.22 16.95
C PHE A 220 15.05 3.32 17.17
N THR A 221 15.52 4.48 17.58
CA THR A 221 14.79 5.74 17.41
C THR A 221 14.89 6.20 15.95
N ALA A 222 13.96 7.04 15.50
CA ALA A 222 14.01 7.60 14.14
C ALA A 222 15.34 8.34 13.86
N LYS A 223 15.88 9.08 14.86
CA LYS A 223 17.17 9.78 14.76
C LYS A 223 18.35 8.82 14.59
N GLN A 224 18.33 7.70 15.27
CA GLN A 224 19.34 6.66 15.10
C GLN A 224 19.22 5.98 13.73
N ALA A 225 18.01 5.66 13.28
CA ALA A 225 17.78 5.06 11.96
C ALA A 225 18.32 5.96 10.83
N LEU A 226 18.04 7.27 10.85
CA LEU A 226 18.54 8.24 9.87
C LEU A 226 20.07 8.31 9.78
N ARG A 227 20.80 7.90 10.83
CA ARG A 227 22.27 7.87 10.84
C ARG A 227 22.86 6.59 10.25
N THR A 228 22.02 5.60 9.93
CA THR A 228 22.46 4.32 9.37
C THR A 228 22.44 4.35 7.85
N GLN A 229 23.42 3.70 7.23
CA GLN A 229 23.41 3.48 5.77
C GLN A 229 22.20 2.64 5.35
N ALA A 230 21.75 1.71 6.20
CA ALA A 230 20.60 0.85 5.92
C ALA A 230 19.32 1.66 5.62
N PHE A 231 19.07 2.74 6.39
CA PHE A 231 17.89 3.60 6.15
C PHE A 231 17.91 4.21 4.74
N TRP A 232 19.03 4.78 4.36
CA TRP A 232 19.20 5.46 3.06
C TRP A 232 19.18 4.48 1.90
N LEU A 233 19.86 3.35 2.01
CA LEU A 233 19.88 2.31 0.97
C LEU A 233 18.50 1.68 0.76
N LEU A 234 17.78 1.36 1.84
CA LEU A 234 16.42 0.82 1.75
C LEU A 234 15.44 1.84 1.18
N SER A 235 15.56 3.11 1.56
CA SER A 235 14.68 4.17 1.06
C SER A 235 14.97 4.51 -0.39
N ALA A 236 16.24 4.68 -0.76
CA ALA A 236 16.65 4.96 -2.13
C ALA A 236 16.33 3.79 -3.07
N GLY A 237 16.66 2.54 -2.68
CA GLY A 237 16.35 1.36 -3.48
C GLY A 237 14.84 1.18 -3.68
N HIS A 238 14.03 1.54 -2.68
CA HIS A 238 12.58 1.56 -2.84
C HIS A 238 12.13 2.68 -3.78
N GLY A 239 12.68 3.89 -3.64
CA GLY A 239 12.39 5.02 -4.53
C GLY A 239 12.70 4.72 -5.99
N VAL A 240 13.89 4.18 -6.27
CA VAL A 240 14.29 3.77 -7.64
C VAL A 240 13.31 2.75 -8.24
N ALA A 241 12.88 1.77 -7.44
CA ALA A 241 11.90 0.81 -7.95
C ALA A 241 10.52 1.46 -8.20
N LEU A 242 10.13 2.48 -7.43
CA LEU A 242 8.88 3.21 -7.67
C LEU A 242 8.97 4.10 -8.91
N ILE A 243 10.15 4.63 -9.28
CA ILE A 243 10.38 5.27 -10.59
C ILE A 243 9.98 4.30 -11.71
N ILE A 244 10.50 3.06 -11.65
CA ILE A 244 10.21 2.04 -12.67
C ILE A 244 8.71 1.70 -12.72
N VAL A 245 8.11 1.45 -11.56
CA VAL A 245 6.69 1.07 -11.46
C VAL A 245 5.78 2.18 -11.99
N THR A 246 6.03 3.43 -11.61
CA THR A 246 5.20 4.56 -12.05
C THR A 246 5.43 4.91 -13.52
N ALA A 247 6.65 4.79 -14.02
CA ALA A 247 6.95 4.92 -15.44
C ALA A 247 6.21 3.86 -16.28
N VAL A 248 6.21 2.60 -15.85
CA VAL A 248 5.46 1.53 -16.52
C VAL A 248 3.97 1.83 -16.52
N ASN A 249 3.40 2.17 -15.35
CA ASN A 249 1.96 2.47 -15.24
C ASN A 249 1.53 3.64 -16.13
N THR A 250 2.40 4.61 -16.35
CA THR A 250 2.09 5.81 -17.13
C THR A 250 2.35 5.60 -18.63
N HIS A 251 3.45 4.94 -18.98
CA HIS A 251 3.96 4.96 -20.35
C HIS A 251 3.82 3.65 -21.11
N ALA A 252 3.66 2.49 -20.43
CA ALA A 252 3.73 1.19 -21.11
C ALA A 252 2.67 0.99 -22.18
N ILE A 253 1.41 1.37 -21.94
CA ILE A 253 0.35 1.26 -22.96
C ILE A 253 0.69 2.14 -24.18
N ASN A 254 1.14 3.37 -23.94
CA ASN A 254 1.47 4.30 -25.01
C ASN A 254 2.69 3.83 -25.81
N HIS A 255 3.71 3.28 -25.15
CA HIS A 255 4.86 2.67 -25.79
C HIS A 255 4.45 1.49 -26.67
N MET A 256 3.63 0.55 -26.18
CA MET A 256 3.14 -0.58 -26.97
C MET A 256 2.32 -0.11 -28.18
N ARG A 257 1.55 0.98 -28.05
CA ARG A 257 0.77 1.53 -29.16
C ARG A 257 1.63 2.21 -30.21
N ILE A 258 2.48 3.14 -29.78
CA ILE A 258 3.23 4.00 -30.74
C ILE A 258 4.43 3.26 -31.32
N SER A 259 5.20 2.55 -30.48
CA SER A 259 6.45 1.94 -30.91
C SER A 259 6.28 0.54 -31.48
N LEU A 260 5.24 -0.21 -31.01
CA LEU A 260 5.05 -1.61 -31.39
C LEU A 260 3.79 -1.85 -32.23
N GLY A 261 2.95 -0.83 -32.46
CA GLY A 261 1.77 -0.91 -33.34
C GLY A 261 0.57 -1.67 -32.74
N TYR A 262 0.56 -1.96 -31.43
CA TYR A 262 -0.55 -2.66 -30.78
C TYR A 262 -1.79 -1.76 -30.64
N SER A 263 -2.98 -2.36 -30.69
CA SER A 263 -4.22 -1.67 -30.32
C SER A 263 -4.25 -1.37 -28.80
N ILE A 264 -5.12 -0.44 -28.37
CA ILE A 264 -5.30 -0.14 -26.94
C ILE A 264 -5.71 -1.41 -26.18
N ALA A 265 -6.62 -2.20 -26.73
CA ALA A 265 -7.11 -3.42 -26.10
C ALA A 265 -6.00 -4.48 -25.94
N GLN A 266 -5.15 -4.65 -26.96
CA GLN A 266 -4.01 -5.55 -26.90
C GLN A 266 -2.97 -5.08 -25.86
N ALA A 267 -2.65 -3.78 -25.83
CA ALA A 267 -1.74 -3.23 -24.84
C ALA A 267 -2.30 -3.37 -23.41
N ALA A 268 -3.58 -3.09 -23.21
CA ALA A 268 -4.26 -3.27 -21.92
C ALA A 268 -4.25 -4.73 -21.45
N PHE A 269 -4.35 -5.70 -22.37
CA PHE A 269 -4.22 -7.12 -22.04
C PHE A 269 -2.89 -7.44 -21.35
N TYR A 270 -1.76 -6.93 -21.85
CA TYR A 270 -0.45 -7.17 -21.24
C TYR A 270 -0.33 -6.50 -19.86
N ILE A 271 -0.94 -5.34 -19.66
CA ILE A 271 -1.00 -4.69 -18.31
C ILE A 271 -1.88 -5.51 -17.35
N THR A 272 -3.00 -6.04 -17.83
CA THR A 272 -3.84 -6.96 -17.03
C THR A 272 -3.07 -8.22 -16.66
N LEU A 273 -2.33 -8.80 -17.59
CA LEU A 273 -1.47 -9.96 -17.34
C LEU A 273 -0.39 -9.65 -16.29
N MET A 274 0.27 -8.50 -16.42
CA MET A 274 1.25 -8.00 -15.44
C MET A 274 0.62 -7.88 -14.04
N THR A 275 -0.58 -7.32 -13.93
CA THR A 275 -1.31 -7.19 -12.67
C THR A 275 -1.68 -8.57 -12.08
N GLY A 276 -2.04 -9.53 -12.93
CA GLY A 276 -2.25 -10.92 -12.52
C GLY A 276 -1.00 -11.53 -11.89
N PHE A 277 0.16 -11.36 -12.52
CA PHE A 277 1.44 -11.80 -11.95
C PHE A 277 1.84 -11.03 -10.70
N GLN A 278 1.46 -9.75 -10.58
CA GLN A 278 1.64 -8.99 -9.34
C GLN A 278 0.86 -9.61 -8.18
N VAL A 279 -0.39 -10.04 -8.38
CA VAL A 279 -1.18 -10.73 -7.35
C VAL A 279 -0.50 -12.03 -6.92
N ILE A 280 -0.03 -12.83 -7.88
CA ILE A 280 0.75 -14.06 -7.61
C ILE A 280 2.02 -13.69 -6.82
N GLY A 281 2.72 -12.64 -7.22
CA GLY A 281 3.90 -12.12 -6.54
C GLY A 281 3.63 -11.73 -5.08
N VAL A 282 2.51 -11.08 -4.78
CA VAL A 282 2.11 -10.73 -3.40
C VAL A 282 1.95 -11.99 -2.54
N LEU A 283 1.31 -13.03 -3.06
CA LEU A 283 1.12 -14.29 -2.35
C LEU A 283 2.46 -15.02 -2.12
N LEU A 284 3.29 -15.11 -3.15
CA LEU A 284 4.64 -15.69 -3.06
C LEU A 284 5.52 -14.91 -2.09
N GLY A 285 5.44 -13.58 -2.14
CA GLY A 285 6.17 -12.67 -1.29
C GLY A 285 5.93 -12.92 0.20
N GLY A 286 4.70 -13.21 0.58
CA GLY A 286 4.36 -13.56 1.95
C GLY A 286 5.05 -14.84 2.43
N VAL A 287 5.16 -15.85 1.58
CA VAL A 287 5.80 -17.14 1.94
C VAL A 287 7.33 -17.02 1.90
N LEU A 288 7.87 -16.41 0.84
CA LEU A 288 9.32 -16.25 0.66
C LEU A 288 9.92 -15.34 1.73
N GLY A 289 9.20 -14.29 2.12
CA GLY A 289 9.69 -13.32 3.09
C GLY A 289 9.77 -13.81 4.52
N ASP A 290 8.99 -14.79 4.87
CA ASP A 290 9.08 -15.43 6.18
C ASP A 290 10.18 -16.50 6.22
N LYS A 291 10.63 -17.02 5.05
CA LYS A 291 11.55 -18.16 4.97
C LYS A 291 12.96 -17.79 4.50
N LEU A 292 13.07 -16.75 3.65
CA LEU A 292 14.32 -16.38 2.99
C LEU A 292 14.87 -15.05 3.52
N GLN A 293 16.15 -14.80 3.25
CA GLN A 293 16.78 -13.51 3.54
C GLN A 293 16.15 -12.41 2.67
N LYS A 294 15.36 -11.54 3.29
CA LYS A 294 14.54 -10.51 2.63
C LYS A 294 15.35 -9.57 1.72
N ASN A 295 16.57 -9.21 2.13
CA ASN A 295 17.47 -8.38 1.34
C ASN A 295 17.90 -9.04 0.02
N ARG A 296 18.18 -10.35 0.02
CA ARG A 296 18.49 -11.11 -1.20
C ARG A 296 17.29 -11.20 -2.13
N VAL A 297 16.13 -11.49 -1.57
CA VAL A 297 14.86 -11.52 -2.36
C VAL A 297 14.58 -10.15 -2.96
N ALA A 298 14.76 -9.06 -2.21
CA ALA A 298 14.60 -7.71 -2.73
C ALA A 298 15.59 -7.41 -3.89
N ALA A 299 16.84 -7.85 -3.79
CA ALA A 299 17.81 -7.70 -4.86
C ALA A 299 17.42 -8.48 -6.12
N VAL A 300 16.96 -9.74 -5.98
CA VAL A 300 16.43 -10.54 -7.09
C VAL A 300 15.24 -9.83 -7.75
N CYS A 301 14.31 -9.27 -6.97
CA CYS A 301 13.20 -8.51 -7.53
C CYS A 301 13.67 -7.28 -8.34
N MET A 302 14.72 -6.58 -7.92
CA MET A 302 15.27 -5.47 -8.70
C MET A 302 15.88 -5.94 -10.03
N THR A 303 16.56 -7.09 -10.04
CA THR A 303 17.02 -7.72 -11.28
C THR A 303 15.86 -8.13 -12.18
N MET A 304 14.79 -8.68 -11.61
CA MET A 304 13.57 -9.00 -12.36
C MET A 304 12.90 -7.75 -12.96
N HIS A 305 12.84 -6.62 -12.22
CA HIS A 305 12.38 -5.35 -12.78
C HIS A 305 13.24 -4.91 -13.97
N MET A 306 14.58 -5.00 -13.84
CA MET A 306 15.50 -4.67 -14.92
C MET A 306 15.23 -5.55 -16.17
N VAL A 307 15.16 -6.87 -15.99
CA VAL A 307 14.87 -7.80 -17.10
C VAL A 307 13.51 -7.47 -17.72
N GLY A 308 12.48 -7.26 -16.91
CA GLY A 308 11.14 -6.88 -17.41
C GLY A 308 11.17 -5.58 -18.22
N MET A 309 11.90 -4.56 -17.77
CA MET A 309 12.04 -3.31 -18.50
C MET A 309 12.78 -3.50 -19.83
N LEU A 310 13.84 -4.30 -19.88
CA LEU A 310 14.52 -4.63 -21.12
C LEU A 310 13.57 -5.37 -22.09
N MET A 311 12.78 -6.31 -21.59
CA MET A 311 11.78 -7.02 -22.41
C MET A 311 10.72 -6.07 -22.97
N LEU A 312 10.26 -5.08 -22.20
CA LEU A 312 9.30 -4.08 -22.67
C LEU A 312 9.94 -3.14 -23.72
N THR A 313 11.12 -2.60 -23.41
CA THR A 313 11.78 -1.58 -24.24
C THR A 313 12.21 -2.11 -25.60
N TYR A 314 12.73 -3.33 -25.63
CA TYR A 314 13.23 -3.97 -26.86
C TYR A 314 12.28 -5.02 -27.41
N ALA A 315 11.00 -4.95 -27.07
CA ALA A 315 10.00 -5.92 -27.53
C ALA A 315 9.89 -5.93 -29.06
N ILE A 316 10.06 -7.09 -29.65
CA ILE A 316 9.85 -7.34 -31.08
C ILE A 316 8.61 -8.21 -31.35
N GLY A 317 7.94 -8.66 -30.29
CA GLY A 317 6.76 -9.51 -30.42
C GLY A 317 6.11 -9.87 -29.08
N PRO A 318 5.00 -10.61 -29.13
CA PRO A 318 4.15 -10.91 -27.96
C PRO A 318 4.89 -11.64 -26.83
N VAL A 319 5.84 -12.52 -27.16
CA VAL A 319 6.59 -13.29 -26.14
C VAL A 319 7.36 -12.38 -25.18
N MET A 320 8.01 -11.34 -25.70
CA MET A 320 8.75 -10.41 -24.86
C MET A 320 7.81 -9.59 -23.97
N LEU A 321 6.62 -9.22 -24.44
CA LEU A 321 5.61 -8.54 -23.64
C LEU A 321 5.01 -9.43 -22.54
N VAL A 322 4.87 -10.74 -22.81
CA VAL A 322 4.49 -11.71 -21.77
C VAL A 322 5.61 -11.83 -20.74
N LEU A 323 6.88 -11.94 -21.15
CA LEU A 323 8.02 -11.99 -20.23
C LEU A 323 8.13 -10.70 -19.40
N PHE A 324 7.92 -9.53 -20.01
CA PHE A 324 7.79 -8.27 -19.26
C PHE A 324 6.72 -8.38 -18.17
N ALA A 325 5.51 -8.82 -18.52
CA ALA A 325 4.40 -8.94 -17.59
C ALA A 325 4.73 -9.90 -16.44
N VAL A 326 5.38 -11.02 -16.72
CA VAL A 326 5.82 -12.01 -15.72
C VAL A 326 6.86 -11.41 -14.77
N PHE A 327 7.99 -10.93 -15.33
CA PHE A 327 9.11 -10.48 -14.51
C PHE A 327 8.78 -9.22 -13.72
N HIS A 328 8.21 -8.21 -14.37
CA HIS A 328 7.87 -6.95 -13.71
C HIS A 328 6.73 -7.12 -12.70
N GLY A 329 5.66 -7.87 -13.06
CA GLY A 329 4.53 -8.12 -12.20
C GLY A 329 4.92 -8.90 -10.94
N LEU A 330 5.62 -10.04 -11.09
CA LEU A 330 6.11 -10.82 -9.94
C LEU A 330 7.02 -10.00 -9.04
N ALA A 331 7.98 -9.26 -9.62
CA ALA A 331 8.92 -8.44 -8.86
C ALA A 331 8.19 -7.38 -8.03
N TRP A 332 7.23 -6.69 -8.61
CA TRP A 332 6.43 -5.69 -7.91
C TRP A 332 5.64 -6.31 -6.76
N GLY A 333 4.93 -7.42 -7.04
CA GLY A 333 4.11 -8.10 -6.04
C GLY A 333 4.93 -8.64 -4.86
N ILE A 334 6.03 -9.34 -5.13
CA ILE A 334 6.90 -9.90 -4.09
C ILE A 334 7.50 -8.78 -3.24
N ARG A 335 8.05 -7.75 -3.86
CA ARG A 335 8.84 -6.72 -3.18
C ARG A 335 8.01 -5.76 -2.33
N GLY A 336 6.78 -5.43 -2.73
CA GLY A 336 5.96 -4.42 -2.06
C GLY A 336 5.86 -4.62 -0.55
N PRO A 337 5.32 -5.74 -0.06
CA PRO A 337 5.21 -6.05 1.36
C PRO A 337 6.57 -6.19 2.07
N PHE A 338 7.58 -6.70 1.36
CA PHE A 338 8.93 -6.89 1.91
C PHE A 338 9.59 -5.62 2.39
N MET A 339 9.43 -4.52 1.67
CA MET A 339 10.09 -3.27 2.01
C MET A 339 9.66 -2.73 3.37
N GLN A 340 8.42 -3.01 3.78
CA GLN A 340 7.94 -2.68 5.12
C GLN A 340 8.51 -3.67 6.15
N ALA A 341 8.50 -4.97 5.83
CA ALA A 341 9.02 -6.01 6.71
C ALA A 341 10.52 -5.84 6.98
N ILE A 342 11.32 -5.59 5.94
CA ILE A 342 12.78 -5.36 6.07
C ILE A 342 13.06 -4.20 7.02
N ARG A 343 12.34 -3.07 6.89
CA ARG A 343 12.56 -1.92 7.77
C ARG A 343 12.23 -2.26 9.22
N ALA A 344 11.15 -3.01 9.46
CA ALA A 344 10.81 -3.43 10.81
C ALA A 344 11.83 -4.43 11.40
N ASP A 345 12.41 -5.31 10.57
CA ASP A 345 13.46 -6.24 11.00
C ASP A 345 14.79 -5.52 11.32
N TYR A 346 15.12 -4.44 10.58
CA TYR A 346 16.34 -3.67 10.81
C TYR A 346 16.25 -2.69 11.98
N PHE A 347 15.09 -2.06 12.16
CA PHE A 347 14.95 -0.92 13.07
C PHE A 347 14.07 -1.21 14.28
N GLY A 348 13.41 -2.36 14.30
CA GLY A 348 12.49 -2.75 15.37
C GLY A 348 11.13 -2.07 15.28
N ARG A 349 10.31 -2.27 16.31
CA ARG A 349 8.90 -1.82 16.35
C ARG A 349 8.68 -0.49 17.05
N LYS A 350 9.66 0.00 17.84
CA LYS A 350 9.51 1.13 18.77
C LYS A 350 9.13 2.45 18.09
N SER A 351 9.83 2.81 17.01
CA SER A 351 9.61 4.04 16.23
C SER A 351 9.34 3.75 14.76
N ILE A 352 8.71 2.61 14.48
CA ILE A 352 8.52 2.14 13.10
C ILE A 352 7.62 3.07 12.29
N GLY A 353 6.63 3.71 12.92
CA GLY A 353 5.77 4.68 12.27
C GLY A 353 6.59 5.87 11.74
N MET A 354 7.40 6.51 12.57
CA MET A 354 8.24 7.63 12.14
C MET A 354 9.27 7.21 11.09
N ILE A 355 9.91 6.03 11.24
CA ILE A 355 10.91 5.53 10.28
C ILE A 355 10.28 5.27 8.92
N LEU A 356 9.10 4.65 8.87
CA LEU A 356 8.36 4.43 7.63
C LEU A 356 7.86 5.74 7.01
N GLY A 357 7.38 6.69 7.84
CA GLY A 357 6.93 7.99 7.39
C GLY A 357 8.05 8.82 6.74
N LEU A 358 9.23 8.87 7.36
CA LEU A 358 10.42 9.52 6.79
C LEU A 358 10.89 8.82 5.50
N SER A 359 10.85 7.49 5.46
CA SER A 359 11.17 6.74 4.25
C SER A 359 10.15 7.00 3.14
N ALA A 360 8.87 7.18 3.48
CA ALA A 360 7.81 7.49 2.51
C ALA A 360 8.05 8.82 1.78
N MET A 361 8.56 9.86 2.46
CA MET A 361 8.96 11.12 1.80
C MET A 361 10.00 10.88 0.71
N LEU A 362 11.03 10.08 1.01
CA LEU A 362 12.09 9.78 0.04
C LEU A 362 11.56 8.95 -1.14
N THR A 363 10.69 7.99 -0.86
CA THR A 363 10.09 7.16 -1.92
C THR A 363 9.08 7.90 -2.77
N ALA A 364 8.43 8.95 -2.24
CA ALA A 364 7.53 9.81 -2.99
C ALA A 364 8.25 10.56 -4.12
N VAL A 365 9.53 10.93 -3.95
CA VAL A 365 10.36 11.48 -5.02
C VAL A 365 10.41 10.50 -6.20
N GLY A 366 10.58 9.20 -5.94
CA GLY A 366 10.55 8.18 -6.98
C GLY A 366 9.20 8.08 -7.69
N GLN A 367 8.09 8.18 -6.95
CA GLN A 367 6.74 8.13 -7.54
C GLN A 367 6.46 9.33 -8.46
N VAL A 368 6.92 10.51 -8.09
CA VAL A 368 6.71 11.74 -8.87
C VAL A 368 7.65 11.81 -10.08
N SER A 369 8.85 11.24 -9.98
CA SER A 369 9.87 11.29 -11.04
C SER A 369 9.67 10.23 -12.13
N GLY A 370 8.87 9.19 -11.89
CA GLY A 370 8.65 8.09 -12.84
C GLY A 370 7.81 8.46 -14.06
N PRO A 371 6.71 9.22 -13.91
CA PRO A 371 5.92 9.74 -15.04
C PRO A 371 6.64 10.82 -15.83
#